data_293955bf64c047bf9ba8e83970b3fb4a
#
_entry.id   293955bf64c047bf9ba8e83970b3fb4a
#
_cell.length_a   1.000
_cell.length_b   1.000
_cell.length_c   1.000
_cell.angle_alpha   90.00
_cell.angle_beta   90.00
_cell.angle_gamma   90.00
#
_symmetry.space_group_name_H-M   'P 1'
#
loop_
_entity.id
_entity.type
_entity.pdbx_description
1 polymer ?
#
loop_
_entity_poly.entity_id
_entity_poly.type
_entity_poly.pdbx_seq_one_letter_code
_entity_poly.pdbx_strand_id
1 'polypeptide(L)'
;MACGISPYIYCNNNPVKYIDQTGMFFTGYTVNQNGYISKVNDEGGQNFDVLYNEGKYSSRKINDYDTTGDKIGIKISKGILLETGKSNMSFMLSRGVEYDQEGNLMGEILVNHSYKVKSDNESLRLMNFLDKNTNVEWANTLMGDGKGYSINLISTSHQAGTVSMGSRPIDRFMYSKPGFRVIRADHIHPIVGHNTPSTDGGDIDKAKGILKKSPNATFRILNNGIYYDYTNKVRK
;
A
#
# COMPACT_ATOMS: atom_id res chain seq x y z
N MET A 1 -1.57 2.21 51.79
CA MET A 1 -0.91 0.97 51.37
C MET A 1 -0.94 0.96 49.84
N ALA A 2 0.20 1.17 49.17
CA ALA A 2 0.28 1.01 47.75
C ALA A 2 0.26 -0.49 47.45
N CYS A 3 -0.77 -0.97 46.78
CA CYS A 3 -0.83 -2.33 46.25
C CYS A 3 0.30 -2.48 45.26
N GLY A 4 1.36 -3.23 45.62
CA GLY A 4 2.48 -3.50 44.73
C GLY A 4 1.99 -4.25 43.50
N ILE A 5 2.01 -3.60 42.34
CA ILE A 5 1.73 -4.26 41.07
C ILE A 5 2.85 -5.28 40.86
N SER A 6 2.49 -6.56 40.77
CA SER A 6 3.45 -7.63 40.50
C SER A 6 4.22 -7.32 39.22
N PRO A 7 5.57 -7.46 39.20
CA PRO A 7 6.37 -7.28 37.97
C PRO A 7 5.99 -8.24 36.84
N TYR A 8 5.17 -9.26 37.12
CA TYR A 8 4.70 -10.24 36.12
C TYR A 8 3.38 -9.86 35.44
N ILE A 9 2.75 -8.74 35.82
CA ILE A 9 1.48 -8.28 35.21
C ILE A 9 1.62 -8.04 33.71
N TYR A 10 2.80 -7.62 33.25
CA TYR A 10 3.08 -7.39 31.82
C TYR A 10 3.03 -8.68 30.98
N CYS A 11 3.21 -9.85 31.59
CA CYS A 11 3.09 -11.17 30.94
C CYS A 11 1.74 -11.84 31.23
N ASN A 12 0.69 -11.07 31.58
CA ASN A 12 -0.63 -11.58 31.96
C ASN A 12 -0.55 -12.71 33.01
N ASN A 13 0.36 -12.55 33.98
CA ASN A 13 0.69 -13.53 35.03
C ASN A 13 1.15 -14.92 34.52
N ASN A 14 1.59 -15.01 33.27
CA ASN A 14 2.12 -16.24 32.69
C ASN A 14 3.46 -16.00 31.96
N PRO A 15 4.56 -15.74 32.69
CA PRO A 15 5.87 -15.44 32.13
C PRO A 15 6.47 -16.58 31.28
N VAL A 16 5.99 -17.80 31.49
CA VAL A 16 6.49 -18.97 30.69
C VAL A 16 5.86 -19.00 29.31
N LYS A 17 4.62 -18.52 29.18
CA LYS A 17 3.90 -18.49 27.91
C LYS A 17 4.16 -17.23 27.09
N TYR A 18 4.47 -16.12 27.75
CA TYR A 18 4.65 -14.80 27.13
C TYR A 18 6.02 -14.21 27.48
N ILE A 19 7.08 -14.96 27.20
CA ILE A 19 8.43 -14.40 27.30
C ILE A 19 8.62 -13.44 26.12
N ASP A 20 8.70 -12.15 26.39
CA ASP A 20 9.28 -11.21 25.45
C ASP A 20 10.79 -11.47 25.35
N GLN A 21 11.20 -12.28 24.39
CA GLN A 21 12.61 -12.63 24.16
C GLN A 21 13.44 -11.44 23.66
N THR A 22 12.83 -10.31 23.30
CA THR A 22 13.51 -9.23 22.58
C THR A 22 13.25 -7.84 23.14
N GLY A 23 12.27 -7.65 24.05
CA GLY A 23 11.86 -6.32 24.55
C GLY A 23 11.36 -5.38 23.45
N MET A 24 11.08 -5.89 22.26
CA MET A 24 10.72 -5.08 21.09
C MET A 24 9.30 -5.37 20.63
N PHE A 25 8.37 -4.55 21.12
CA PHE A 25 6.96 -4.63 20.73
C PHE A 25 6.67 -3.69 19.56
N PHE A 26 6.44 -4.24 18.38
CA PHE A 26 5.96 -3.52 17.22
C PHE A 26 4.66 -4.15 16.71
N THR A 27 3.86 -3.42 15.97
CA THR A 27 2.70 -4.01 15.28
C THR A 27 3.18 -4.70 14.02
N GLY A 28 2.91 -6.01 13.94
CA GLY A 28 3.23 -6.85 12.78
C GLY A 28 2.02 -7.01 11.86
N TYR A 29 2.27 -6.96 10.57
CA TYR A 29 1.31 -7.22 9.51
C TYR A 29 1.89 -8.20 8.51
N THR A 30 1.03 -8.96 7.83
CA THR A 30 1.41 -9.77 6.67
C THR A 30 0.70 -9.27 5.43
N VAL A 31 1.34 -9.40 4.26
CA VAL A 31 0.70 -9.23 2.95
C VAL A 31 0.73 -10.56 2.22
N ASN A 32 -0.43 -11.00 1.69
CA ASN A 32 -0.53 -12.19 0.86
C ASN A 32 -0.32 -11.86 -0.63
N GLN A 33 -0.26 -12.90 -1.47
CA GLN A 33 -0.03 -12.73 -2.91
C GLN A 33 -1.12 -11.89 -3.61
N ASN A 34 -2.34 -11.87 -3.07
CA ASN A 34 -3.45 -11.07 -3.59
C ASN A 34 -3.46 -9.64 -3.02
N GLY A 35 -2.41 -9.21 -2.32
CA GLY A 35 -2.27 -7.86 -1.79
C GLY A 35 -3.11 -7.55 -0.54
N TYR A 36 -3.78 -8.54 0.06
CA TYR A 36 -4.50 -8.32 1.30
C TYR A 36 -3.53 -8.26 2.48
N ILE A 37 -3.70 -7.21 3.30
CA ILE A 37 -2.88 -6.98 4.49
C ILE A 37 -3.68 -7.37 5.73
N SER A 38 -3.09 -8.23 6.55
CA SER A 38 -3.67 -8.72 7.80
C SER A 38 -2.73 -8.44 8.98
N LYS A 39 -3.29 -8.06 10.12
CA LYS A 39 -2.54 -7.85 11.35
C LYS A 39 -2.25 -9.19 12.02
N VAL A 40 -0.99 -9.42 12.39
CA VAL A 40 -0.54 -10.68 13.01
C VAL A 40 0.00 -10.49 14.43
N ASN A 41 0.36 -9.25 14.81
CA ASN A 41 0.80 -8.90 16.16
C ASN A 41 0.39 -7.48 16.52
N ASP A 42 -0.07 -7.23 17.76
CA ASP A 42 -0.60 -5.93 18.23
C ASP A 42 0.13 -5.37 19.46
N GLU A 43 1.35 -5.77 19.69
CA GLU A 43 2.05 -5.43 20.93
C GLU A 43 2.79 -4.08 20.90
N GLY A 44 2.52 -3.26 20.00
CA GLY A 44 2.92 -1.92 19.59
C GLY A 44 3.65 -0.95 20.51
N GLY A 45 4.74 -1.31 21.17
CA GLY A 45 5.59 -0.39 21.94
C GLY A 45 6.57 0.44 21.09
N GLN A 46 6.96 -0.04 19.92
CA GLN A 46 7.93 0.64 19.04
C GLN A 46 7.29 1.76 18.21
N ASN A 47 8.13 2.68 17.70
CA ASN A 47 7.73 3.77 16.82
C ASN A 47 7.67 3.38 15.34
N PHE A 48 7.63 2.08 15.05
CA PHE A 48 7.53 1.52 13.70
C PHE A 48 6.62 0.30 13.69
N ASP A 49 6.17 -0.08 12.49
CA ASP A 49 5.47 -1.31 12.20
C ASP A 49 6.31 -2.17 11.23
N VAL A 50 5.98 -3.46 11.10
CA VAL A 50 6.64 -4.36 10.16
C VAL A 50 5.60 -5.06 9.30
N LEU A 51 5.82 -5.02 7.97
CA LEU A 51 5.03 -5.76 7.00
C LEU A 51 5.84 -6.96 6.51
N TYR A 52 5.31 -8.17 6.66
CA TYR A 52 5.92 -9.42 6.24
C TYR A 52 5.26 -10.01 5.00
N ASN A 53 6.02 -10.78 4.23
CA ASN A 53 5.44 -11.71 3.27
C ASN A 53 4.72 -12.84 4.02
N GLU A 54 3.41 -13.02 3.81
CA GLU A 54 2.59 -14.00 4.52
C GLU A 54 3.11 -15.43 4.33
N GLY A 55 3.48 -15.82 3.10
CA GLY A 55 3.97 -17.16 2.81
C GLY A 55 5.31 -17.51 3.44
N LYS A 56 6.07 -16.51 3.92
CA LYS A 56 7.39 -16.69 4.57
C LYS A 56 7.34 -16.43 6.07
N TYR A 57 6.27 -15.80 6.56
CA TYR A 57 6.12 -15.41 7.96
C TYR A 57 5.93 -16.62 8.86
N SER A 58 6.56 -16.57 10.01
CA SER A 58 6.25 -17.43 11.17
C SER A 58 6.63 -16.68 12.45
N SER A 59 6.03 -17.05 13.59
CA SER A 59 6.33 -16.42 14.88
C SER A 59 7.81 -16.54 15.28
N ARG A 60 8.53 -17.56 14.78
CA ARG A 60 9.97 -17.73 14.99
C ARG A 60 10.83 -16.77 14.19
N LYS A 61 10.27 -16.15 13.13
CA LYS A 61 10.95 -15.23 12.22
C LYS A 61 10.51 -13.79 12.40
N ILE A 62 9.89 -13.45 13.53
CA ILE A 62 9.37 -12.12 13.82
C ILE A 62 10.44 -11.01 13.74
N ASN A 63 11.71 -11.34 13.95
CA ASN A 63 12.84 -10.40 13.84
C ASN A 63 13.55 -10.42 12.47
N ASP A 64 13.03 -11.17 11.50
CA ASP A 64 13.63 -11.27 10.17
C ASP A 64 13.06 -10.19 9.23
N TYR A 65 13.34 -8.93 9.57
CA TYR A 65 12.98 -7.75 8.81
C TYR A 65 14.15 -6.77 8.70
N ASP A 66 14.08 -5.86 7.73
CA ASP A 66 15.03 -4.75 7.58
C ASP A 66 14.33 -3.48 7.05
N THR A 67 15.12 -2.48 6.72
CA THR A 67 14.61 -1.23 6.14
C THR A 67 14.53 -1.26 4.62
N THR A 68 15.11 -2.27 3.95
CA THR A 68 15.19 -2.37 2.49
C THR A 68 14.13 -3.29 1.90
N GLY A 69 13.63 -4.24 2.71
CA GLY A 69 12.70 -5.28 2.27
C GLY A 69 13.38 -6.46 1.58
N ASP A 70 14.69 -6.65 1.81
CA ASP A 70 15.44 -7.81 1.30
C ASP A 70 15.24 -9.06 2.17
N LYS A 71 14.80 -8.86 3.42
CA LYS A 71 14.36 -9.93 4.32
C LYS A 71 12.88 -10.29 4.09
N ILE A 72 12.34 -11.19 4.92
CA ILE A 72 10.93 -11.59 4.84
C ILE A 72 9.96 -10.48 5.22
N GLY A 73 10.43 -9.44 5.93
CA GLY A 73 9.66 -8.26 6.33
C GLY A 73 10.37 -6.95 6.06
N ILE A 74 9.59 -5.88 5.87
CA ILE A 74 10.06 -4.51 5.74
C ILE A 74 9.59 -3.66 6.93
N LYS A 75 10.52 -2.89 7.51
CA LYS A 75 10.23 -1.89 8.53
C LYS A 75 9.61 -0.66 7.89
N ILE A 76 8.47 -0.22 8.41
CA ILE A 76 7.71 0.95 7.96
C ILE A 76 7.36 1.86 9.14
N SER A 77 7.06 3.12 8.86
CA SER A 77 6.61 4.08 9.89
C SER A 77 5.31 3.61 10.53
N LYS A 78 5.20 3.82 11.84
CA LYS A 78 4.04 3.40 12.62
C LYS A 78 2.74 4.02 12.10
N GLY A 79 1.71 3.20 12.02
CA GLY A 79 0.35 3.63 11.69
C GLY A 79 0.02 3.70 10.21
N ILE A 80 0.98 3.53 9.29
CA ILE A 80 0.69 3.53 7.85
C ILE A 80 -0.41 2.52 7.51
N LEU A 81 -0.31 1.30 8.03
CA LEU A 81 -1.27 0.23 7.74
C LEU A 81 -2.52 0.29 8.63
N LEU A 82 -2.44 0.96 9.79
CA LEU A 82 -3.61 1.16 10.67
C LEU A 82 -4.61 2.17 10.11
N GLU A 83 -4.15 3.18 9.40
CA GLU A 83 -5.01 4.24 8.84
C GLU A 83 -6.01 3.69 7.82
N THR A 84 -5.75 2.54 7.23
CA THR A 84 -6.66 1.90 6.27
C THR A 84 -7.93 1.35 6.89
N GLY A 85 -7.87 0.80 8.09
CA GLY A 85 -9.04 0.32 8.83
C GLY A 85 -9.94 1.44 9.36
N LYS A 86 -9.39 2.65 9.56
CA LYS A 86 -10.10 3.81 10.13
C LYS A 86 -10.54 4.85 9.11
N SER A 87 -9.90 4.91 7.95
CA SER A 87 -10.13 6.01 6.99
C SER A 87 -11.31 5.79 6.06
N ASN A 88 -12.00 4.65 6.13
CA ASN A 88 -13.09 4.28 5.20
C ASN A 88 -12.74 4.54 3.72
N MET A 89 -11.45 4.48 3.36
CA MET A 89 -10.99 4.64 1.98
C MET A 89 -11.00 3.32 1.21
N SER A 90 -11.75 2.34 1.69
CA SER A 90 -12.17 1.20 0.88
C SER A 90 -13.21 1.72 -0.11
N PHE A 91 -12.87 1.81 -1.38
CA PHE A 91 -13.83 2.13 -2.41
C PHE A 91 -14.25 0.86 -3.10
N MET A 92 -15.53 0.56 -3.01
CA MET A 92 -16.14 -0.42 -3.91
C MET A 92 -16.30 0.25 -5.27
N LEU A 93 -15.48 -0.13 -6.24
CA LEU A 93 -15.71 0.19 -7.64
C LEU A 93 -16.57 -0.92 -8.21
N SER A 94 -17.86 -0.67 -8.39
CA SER A 94 -18.65 -1.49 -9.29
C SER A 94 -18.22 -1.17 -10.73
N ARG A 95 -17.52 -2.06 -11.40
CA ARG A 95 -17.48 -2.05 -12.86
C ARG A 95 -18.81 -2.64 -13.32
N GLY A 96 -19.66 -1.78 -13.92
CA GLY A 96 -20.91 -2.18 -14.55
C GLY A 96 -21.63 -3.28 -13.77
N VAL A 97 -22.43 -2.88 -12.80
CA VAL A 97 -23.26 -3.85 -12.08
C VAL A 97 -24.32 -4.30 -13.10
N GLU A 98 -24.06 -5.43 -13.74
CA GLU A 98 -25.09 -6.12 -14.49
C GLU A 98 -25.81 -7.04 -13.51
N TYR A 99 -27.11 -6.84 -13.39
CA TYR A 99 -28.00 -7.75 -12.71
C TYR A 99 -28.57 -8.73 -13.73
N ASP A 100 -28.64 -10.02 -13.38
CA ASP A 100 -29.42 -10.98 -14.17
C ASP A 100 -30.92 -10.65 -14.10
N GLN A 101 -31.72 -11.38 -14.88
CA GLN A 101 -33.17 -11.19 -14.90
C GLN A 101 -33.83 -11.49 -13.55
N GLU A 102 -33.12 -12.14 -12.64
CA GLU A 102 -33.57 -12.56 -11.30
C GLU A 102 -33.08 -11.58 -10.23
N GLY A 103 -32.31 -10.53 -10.61
CA GLY A 103 -31.82 -9.47 -9.71
C GLY A 103 -30.54 -9.86 -8.94
N ASN A 104 -29.84 -10.91 -9.35
CA ASN A 104 -28.55 -11.28 -8.78
C ASN A 104 -27.42 -10.43 -9.37
N LEU A 105 -26.46 -10.06 -8.53
CA LEU A 105 -25.29 -9.27 -8.90
C LEU A 105 -24.38 -10.10 -9.82
N MET A 106 -24.27 -9.74 -11.11
CA MET A 106 -23.42 -10.41 -12.08
C MET A 106 -22.00 -9.77 -12.19
N GLY A 107 -21.76 -8.67 -11.51
CA GLY A 107 -20.49 -7.94 -11.56
C GLY A 107 -19.61 -8.17 -10.34
N GLU A 108 -18.28 -8.25 -10.56
CA GLU A 108 -17.29 -8.34 -9.49
C GLU A 108 -17.15 -6.98 -8.78
N ILE A 109 -17.35 -6.96 -7.47
CA ILE A 109 -17.13 -5.77 -6.64
C ILE A 109 -15.63 -5.63 -6.37
N LEU A 110 -14.98 -4.65 -7.01
CA LEU A 110 -13.58 -4.35 -6.74
C LEU A 110 -13.45 -3.51 -5.47
N VAL A 111 -12.76 -4.06 -4.48
CA VAL A 111 -12.40 -3.33 -3.26
C VAL A 111 -11.03 -2.71 -3.46
N ASN A 112 -10.93 -1.38 -3.33
CA ASN A 112 -9.65 -0.69 -3.33
C ASN A 112 -9.21 -0.37 -1.91
N HIS A 113 -7.97 -0.74 -1.57
CA HIS A 113 -7.32 -0.32 -0.34
C HIS A 113 -6.27 0.76 -0.65
N SER A 114 -6.22 1.79 0.18
CA SER A 114 -5.30 2.92 0.01
C SER A 114 -4.60 3.26 1.31
N TYR A 115 -3.29 3.56 1.23
CA TYR A 115 -2.40 3.83 2.34
C TYR A 115 -1.67 5.15 2.11
N LYS A 116 -1.66 6.02 3.13
CA LYS A 116 -0.95 7.30 3.08
C LYS A 116 0.46 7.14 3.63
N VAL A 117 1.46 7.50 2.84
CA VAL A 117 2.87 7.45 3.22
C VAL A 117 3.47 8.85 3.08
N LYS A 118 4.00 9.42 4.17
CA LYS A 118 4.55 10.79 4.17
C LYS A 118 5.90 10.87 3.46
N SER A 119 6.76 9.88 3.68
CA SER A 119 8.11 9.84 3.10
C SER A 119 8.09 9.21 1.71
N ASP A 120 8.65 9.91 0.71
CA ASP A 120 8.78 9.38 -0.64
C ASP A 120 9.73 8.17 -0.69
N ASN A 121 10.87 8.24 0.01
CA ASN A 121 11.80 7.11 0.11
C ASN A 121 11.15 5.87 0.73
N GLU A 122 10.31 6.05 1.74
CA GLU A 122 9.59 4.95 2.37
C GLU A 122 8.55 4.36 1.43
N SER A 123 7.81 5.20 0.70
CA SER A 123 6.82 4.73 -0.27
C SER A 123 7.46 3.92 -1.39
N LEU A 124 8.62 4.34 -1.90
CA LEU A 124 9.36 3.60 -2.93
C LEU A 124 9.89 2.25 -2.41
N ARG A 125 10.39 2.21 -1.17
CA ARG A 125 10.82 0.94 -0.55
C ARG A 125 9.64 -0.01 -0.35
N LEU A 126 8.50 0.52 0.12
CA LEU A 126 7.29 -0.27 0.27
C LEU A 126 6.78 -0.80 -1.08
N MET A 127 6.79 0.01 -2.14
CA MET A 127 6.44 -0.44 -3.49
C MET A 127 7.36 -1.57 -3.97
N ASN A 128 8.68 -1.46 -3.77
CA ASN A 128 9.62 -2.53 -4.12
C ASN A 128 9.37 -3.82 -3.32
N PHE A 129 8.99 -3.71 -2.05
CA PHE A 129 8.63 -4.87 -1.25
C PHE A 129 7.34 -5.54 -1.77
N LEU A 130 6.32 -4.74 -2.13
CA LEU A 130 5.06 -5.22 -2.67
C LEU A 130 5.23 -5.87 -4.05
N ASP A 131 6.07 -5.30 -4.93
CA ASP A 131 6.43 -5.85 -6.23
C ASP A 131 7.04 -7.26 -6.12
N LYS A 132 7.93 -7.48 -5.13
CA LYS A 132 8.57 -8.77 -4.88
C LYS A 132 7.67 -9.82 -4.20
N ASN A 133 6.60 -9.40 -3.55
CA ASN A 133 5.84 -10.25 -2.60
C ASN A 133 4.35 -10.37 -2.92
N THR A 134 3.86 -9.72 -3.97
CA THR A 134 2.46 -9.81 -4.39
C THR A 134 2.34 -10.05 -5.89
N ASN A 135 1.21 -10.61 -6.33
CA ASN A 135 0.91 -10.88 -7.75
C ASN A 135 -0.17 -9.93 -8.28
N VAL A 136 -0.38 -8.79 -7.62
CA VAL A 136 -1.39 -7.80 -7.99
C VAL A 136 -0.76 -6.46 -8.29
N GLU A 137 -1.46 -5.64 -9.05
CA GLU A 137 -1.03 -4.28 -9.31
C GLU A 137 -1.19 -3.39 -8.06
N TRP A 138 -0.17 -2.57 -7.83
CA TRP A 138 -0.17 -1.48 -6.86
C TRP A 138 0.15 -0.17 -7.56
N ALA A 139 -0.49 0.89 -7.15
CA ALA A 139 -0.16 2.25 -7.58
C ALA A 139 0.43 3.05 -6.42
N ASN A 140 1.38 3.92 -6.72
CA ASN A 140 1.90 4.93 -5.79
C ASN A 140 1.80 6.31 -6.45
N THR A 141 0.96 7.18 -5.92
CA THR A 141 0.79 8.54 -6.43
C THR A 141 1.38 9.53 -5.43
N LEU A 142 2.50 10.16 -5.81
CA LEU A 142 3.06 11.30 -5.10
C LEU A 142 2.32 12.57 -5.48
N MET A 143 1.76 13.24 -4.50
CA MET A 143 1.04 14.50 -4.65
C MET A 143 1.65 15.57 -3.76
N GLY A 144 1.59 16.83 -4.19
CA GLY A 144 2.09 17.95 -3.39
C GLY A 144 1.40 19.27 -3.72
N ASP A 145 1.59 20.23 -2.81
CA ASP A 145 1.01 21.58 -2.91
C ASP A 145 1.93 22.60 -3.60
N GLY A 146 3.13 22.15 -4.01
CA GLY A 146 4.17 23.02 -4.57
C GLY A 146 4.85 23.95 -3.56
N LYS A 147 4.50 23.86 -2.28
CA LYS A 147 5.02 24.68 -1.17
C LYS A 147 5.88 23.88 -0.17
N GLY A 148 6.23 22.65 -0.53
CA GLY A 148 7.07 21.76 0.26
C GLY A 148 6.34 20.64 1.00
N TYR A 149 5.03 20.62 1.02
CA TYR A 149 4.29 19.49 1.54
C TYR A 149 3.94 18.50 0.43
N SER A 150 4.27 17.24 0.63
CA SER A 150 3.92 16.14 -0.27
C SER A 150 3.47 14.89 0.49
N ILE A 151 2.73 14.03 -0.19
CA ILE A 151 2.23 12.77 0.34
C ILE A 151 2.13 11.75 -0.77
N ASN A 152 2.44 10.50 -0.47
CA ASN A 152 2.23 9.36 -1.33
C ASN A 152 0.92 8.66 -0.97
N LEU A 153 0.17 8.27 -1.98
CA LEU A 153 -0.99 7.41 -1.85
C LEU A 153 -0.68 6.08 -2.55
N ILE A 154 -0.45 5.03 -1.76
CA ILE A 154 -0.27 3.67 -2.25
C ILE A 154 -1.64 2.99 -2.26
N SER A 155 -2.03 2.36 -3.37
CA SER A 155 -3.34 1.72 -3.51
C SER A 155 -3.27 0.44 -4.34
N THR A 156 -4.22 -0.46 -4.08
CA THR A 156 -4.44 -1.68 -4.88
C THR A 156 -5.92 -1.99 -4.98
N SER A 157 -6.33 -2.61 -6.09
CA SER A 157 -7.65 -3.23 -6.28
C SER A 157 -7.60 -4.75 -6.19
N HIS A 158 -6.50 -5.31 -5.69
CA HIS A 158 -6.29 -6.74 -5.52
C HIS A 158 -6.39 -7.56 -6.82
N GLN A 159 -6.05 -6.96 -7.96
CA GLN A 159 -6.09 -7.62 -9.28
C GLN A 159 -4.74 -7.52 -9.98
N ALA A 160 -4.41 -8.54 -10.76
CA ALA A 160 -3.14 -8.63 -11.49
C ALA A 160 -3.07 -7.74 -12.74
N GLY A 161 -4.19 -7.35 -13.32
CA GLY A 161 -4.24 -6.61 -14.59
C GLY A 161 -4.96 -5.27 -14.51
N THR A 162 -5.26 -4.79 -13.32
CA THR A 162 -5.94 -3.50 -13.12
C THR A 162 -5.62 -2.98 -11.75
N VAL A 163 -4.79 -1.96 -11.69
CA VAL A 163 -4.90 -1.01 -10.60
C VAL A 163 -5.80 0.10 -11.12
N SER A 164 -6.92 0.28 -10.48
CA SER A 164 -7.55 1.57 -10.57
C SER A 164 -6.52 2.51 -9.94
N MET A 165 -5.69 3.17 -10.75
CA MET A 165 -4.82 4.28 -10.28
C MET A 165 -5.78 5.35 -9.78
N GLY A 166 -6.42 5.00 -8.69
CA GLY A 166 -7.46 5.63 -7.95
C GLY A 166 -7.80 7.01 -8.47
N SER A 167 -8.39 7.11 -9.65
CA SER A 167 -8.96 8.38 -10.05
C SER A 167 -9.83 8.92 -8.92
N ARG A 168 -10.56 8.05 -8.22
CA ARG A 168 -11.41 8.46 -7.09
C ARG A 168 -10.66 8.73 -5.78
N PRO A 169 -9.72 7.90 -5.27
CA PRO A 169 -8.93 8.29 -4.11
C PRO A 169 -8.07 9.52 -4.36
N ILE A 170 -7.44 9.64 -5.55
CA ILE A 170 -6.67 10.81 -5.93
C ILE A 170 -7.57 12.04 -6.04
N ASP A 171 -8.67 11.96 -6.79
CA ASP A 171 -9.62 13.06 -6.94
C ASP A 171 -10.17 13.49 -5.58
N ARG A 172 -10.61 12.55 -4.74
CA ARG A 172 -11.11 12.86 -3.39
C ARG A 172 -10.07 13.53 -2.51
N PHE A 173 -8.81 13.04 -2.55
CA PHE A 173 -7.72 13.66 -1.81
C PHE A 173 -7.44 15.08 -2.33
N MET A 174 -7.39 15.27 -3.65
CA MET A 174 -7.17 16.55 -4.29
C MET A 174 -8.35 17.52 -4.05
N TYR A 175 -9.60 17.02 -4.04
CA TYR A 175 -10.78 17.82 -3.67
C TYR A 175 -10.72 18.31 -2.23
N SER A 176 -10.23 17.49 -1.31
CA SER A 176 -10.10 17.87 0.09
C SER A 176 -8.93 18.83 0.37
N LYS A 177 -8.02 19.00 -0.60
CA LYS A 177 -6.82 19.83 -0.49
C LYS A 177 -6.60 20.67 -1.76
N PRO A 178 -7.28 21.83 -1.88
CA PRO A 178 -7.11 22.73 -3.02
C PRO A 178 -5.65 23.11 -3.23
N GLY A 179 -5.17 23.06 -4.47
CA GLY A 179 -3.77 23.36 -4.80
C GLY A 179 -2.86 22.14 -4.94
N PHE A 180 -3.26 20.96 -4.44
CA PHE A 180 -2.49 19.75 -4.68
C PHE A 180 -2.48 19.35 -6.15
N ARG A 181 -1.34 18.85 -6.59
CA ARG A 181 -1.11 18.33 -7.95
C ARG A 181 -0.38 16.99 -7.85
N VAL A 182 -0.61 16.12 -8.81
CA VAL A 182 0.19 14.91 -8.99
C VAL A 182 1.59 15.33 -9.45
N ILE A 183 2.60 14.85 -8.75
CA ILE A 183 4.02 15.03 -9.09
C ILE A 183 4.51 13.81 -9.84
N ARG A 184 4.14 12.61 -9.37
CA ARG A 184 4.53 11.33 -9.94
C ARG A 184 3.44 10.29 -9.72
N ALA A 185 3.19 9.47 -10.72
CA ALA A 185 2.35 8.29 -10.61
C ALA A 185 3.13 7.05 -11.06
N ASP A 186 3.35 6.14 -10.12
CA ASP A 186 4.00 4.86 -10.33
C ASP A 186 2.96 3.75 -10.21
N HIS A 187 3.14 2.64 -10.92
CA HIS A 187 2.37 1.41 -10.69
C HIS A 187 3.22 0.17 -10.95
N ILE A 188 2.81 -0.95 -10.34
CA ILE A 188 3.46 -2.25 -10.50
C ILE A 188 2.77 -3.02 -11.63
N HIS A 189 3.57 -3.62 -12.51
CA HIS A 189 3.14 -4.68 -13.40
C HIS A 189 3.65 -6.02 -12.84
N PRO A 190 2.82 -6.86 -12.23
CA PRO A 190 3.29 -8.05 -11.51
C PRO A 190 3.82 -9.15 -12.44
N ILE A 191 3.53 -9.08 -13.74
CA ILE A 191 4.04 -10.04 -14.73
C ILE A 191 5.42 -9.61 -15.16
N VAL A 192 6.43 -10.44 -14.90
CA VAL A 192 7.83 -10.18 -15.28
C VAL A 192 7.95 -9.92 -16.79
N GLY A 193 8.65 -8.86 -17.14
CA GLY A 193 8.86 -8.44 -18.53
C GLY A 193 7.79 -7.49 -19.09
N HIS A 194 6.68 -7.26 -18.39
CA HIS A 194 5.67 -6.28 -18.76
C HIS A 194 6.07 -4.87 -18.28
N ASN A 195 7.06 -4.28 -18.94
CA ASN A 195 7.62 -2.98 -18.60
C ASN A 195 7.15 -1.83 -19.52
N THR A 196 6.14 -2.08 -20.35
CA THR A 196 5.55 -1.08 -21.26
C THR A 196 4.14 -0.73 -20.80
N PRO A 197 3.76 0.57 -20.92
CA PRO A 197 2.41 0.99 -20.57
C PRO A 197 1.37 0.44 -21.55
N SER A 198 0.21 0.09 -21.04
CA SER A 198 -0.95 -0.25 -21.85
C SER A 198 -1.51 1.00 -22.57
N THR A 199 -2.04 0.80 -23.79
CA THR A 199 -2.54 1.91 -24.63
C THR A 199 -4.04 2.10 -24.45
N ASP A 200 -4.86 1.38 -25.13
CA ASP A 200 -6.31 1.60 -25.25
C ASP A 200 -7.08 1.49 -23.93
N GLY A 201 -7.51 2.65 -23.41
CA GLY A 201 -8.21 2.77 -22.12
C GLY A 201 -7.35 2.47 -20.88
N GLY A 202 -6.04 2.18 -21.08
CA GLY A 202 -5.09 1.78 -20.04
C GLY A 202 -4.25 2.92 -19.47
N ASP A 203 -2.95 2.65 -19.25
CA ASP A 203 -2.03 3.55 -18.54
C ASP A 203 -1.83 4.89 -19.25
N ILE A 204 -1.72 4.86 -20.58
CA ILE A 204 -1.52 6.08 -21.38
C ILE A 204 -2.73 7.01 -21.25
N ASP A 205 -3.95 6.51 -21.37
CA ASP A 205 -5.15 7.34 -21.31
C ASP A 205 -5.41 7.87 -19.90
N LYS A 206 -5.15 7.05 -18.88
CA LYS A 206 -5.22 7.51 -17.47
C LYS A 206 -4.19 8.60 -17.21
N ALA A 207 -2.96 8.44 -17.68
CA ALA A 207 -1.88 9.42 -17.54
C ALA A 207 -2.21 10.75 -18.27
N LYS A 208 -2.78 10.70 -19.50
CA LYS A 208 -3.31 11.89 -20.19
C LYS A 208 -4.39 12.61 -19.37
N GLY A 209 -5.26 11.84 -18.70
CA GLY A 209 -6.27 12.41 -17.79
C GLY A 209 -5.61 13.16 -16.61
N ILE A 210 -4.55 12.63 -16.04
CA ILE A 210 -3.78 13.29 -14.96
C ILE A 210 -3.09 14.56 -15.47
N LEU A 211 -2.48 14.54 -16.66
CA LEU A 211 -1.79 15.69 -17.23
C LEU A 211 -2.69 16.92 -17.43
N LYS A 212 -3.99 16.72 -17.66
CA LYS A 212 -4.95 17.85 -17.75
C LYS A 212 -4.98 18.70 -16.46
N LYS A 213 -4.78 18.08 -15.30
CA LYS A 213 -4.80 18.75 -13.98
C LYS A 213 -3.40 18.97 -13.41
N SER A 214 -2.41 18.20 -13.86
CA SER A 214 -1.04 18.16 -13.34
C SER A 214 -0.04 18.01 -14.52
N PRO A 215 0.20 19.09 -15.31
CA PRO A 215 0.91 19.01 -16.58
C PRO A 215 2.39 18.59 -16.46
N ASN A 216 2.97 18.73 -15.27
CA ASN A 216 4.36 18.34 -15.00
C ASN A 216 4.50 16.94 -14.37
N ALA A 217 3.39 16.20 -14.23
CA ALA A 217 3.43 14.85 -13.66
C ALA A 217 4.32 13.91 -14.48
N THR A 218 5.01 12.99 -13.79
CA THR A 218 5.80 11.90 -14.36
C THR A 218 5.12 10.56 -14.13
N PHE A 219 5.37 9.60 -15.02
CA PHE A 219 4.71 8.29 -15.00
C PHE A 219 5.72 7.17 -15.15
N ARG A 220 5.69 6.16 -14.26
CA ARG A 220 6.62 5.05 -14.27
C ARG A 220 5.91 3.73 -13.99
N ILE A 221 6.43 2.66 -14.56
CA ILE A 221 6.08 1.27 -14.24
C ILE A 221 7.21 0.71 -13.39
N LEU A 222 6.86 0.06 -12.28
CA LEU A 222 7.76 -0.78 -11.51
C LEU A 222 7.53 -2.24 -11.93
N ASN A 223 8.61 -2.89 -12.35
CA ASN A 223 8.57 -4.30 -12.71
C ASN A 223 9.89 -4.95 -12.32
N ASN A 224 9.84 -5.96 -11.49
CA ASN A 224 11.00 -6.69 -10.96
C ASN A 224 12.08 -5.76 -10.35
N GLY A 225 11.64 -4.79 -9.52
CA GLY A 225 12.51 -3.84 -8.82
C GLY A 225 13.06 -2.70 -9.68
N ILE A 226 12.70 -2.60 -10.97
CA ILE A 226 13.19 -1.59 -11.90
C ILE A 226 12.05 -0.64 -12.29
N TYR A 227 12.31 0.67 -12.22
CA TYR A 227 11.37 1.70 -12.67
C TYR A 227 11.61 2.06 -14.13
N TYR A 228 10.58 1.95 -14.96
CA TYR A 228 10.56 2.29 -16.39
C TYR A 228 9.73 3.56 -16.60
N ASP A 229 10.38 4.66 -16.97
CA ASP A 229 9.72 5.94 -17.25
C ASP A 229 9.04 5.92 -18.63
N TYR A 230 7.74 6.24 -18.68
CA TYR A 230 6.99 6.35 -19.90
C TYR A 230 6.35 7.74 -20.11
N THR A 231 6.75 8.73 -19.35
CA THR A 231 6.22 10.10 -19.39
C THR A 231 6.24 10.70 -20.81
N ASN A 232 7.32 10.46 -21.56
CA ASN A 232 7.45 10.96 -22.93
C ASN A 232 6.46 10.30 -23.91
N LYS A 233 5.99 9.07 -23.63
CA LYS A 233 4.97 8.41 -24.46
C LYS A 233 3.58 9.01 -24.25
N VAL A 234 3.33 9.59 -23.08
CA VAL A 234 2.04 10.22 -22.70
C VAL A 234 1.93 11.61 -23.31
N ARG A 235 3.04 12.33 -23.44
CA ARG A 235 3.11 13.72 -23.93
C ARG A 235 3.11 13.84 -25.46
N LYS A 236 3.26 12.75 -26.18
CA LYS A 236 3.14 12.66 -27.64
C LYS A 236 1.68 12.54 -28.06
#